data_1d5f86a9f6c39c8b4ff874afd8badd26
#
_entry.id   1d5f86a9f6c39c8b4ff874afd8badd26
#
_cell.length_a   1.000
_cell.length_b   1.000
_cell.length_c   1.000
_cell.angle_alpha   90.00
_cell.angle_beta   90.00
_cell.angle_gamma   90.00
#
_symmetry.space_group_name_H-M   'P 1'
#
loop_
_entity.id
_entity.type
_entity.pdbx_description
1 polymer ?
#
loop_
_entity_poly.entity_id
_entity_poly.type
_entity_poly.pdbx_seq_one_letter_code
_entity_poly.pdbx_strand_id
1 'polypeptide(L)'
;MDASLLLPLGFGLLSALTWGAGDFGGGMASRRAHAQAVVLWASGIGLLLFLLLAQVFGEAPQGRDLPYALLGGASGALGLLAFYRALAQGEMGLSAPVAGVVGAALPVALGALLEGWPGLFPALGMGLGRLAVCLVPRPEG
;
A
#
# COMPACT_ATOMS: atom_id res chain seq x y z
N MET A 1 27.16 -10.08 -7.00
CA MET A 1 25.85 -9.76 -6.38
C MET A 1 25.67 -10.74 -5.25
N ASP A 2 25.73 -10.25 -4.01
CA ASP A 2 25.79 -11.14 -2.85
C ASP A 2 24.44 -11.83 -2.67
N ALA A 3 24.46 -13.16 -2.43
CA ALA A 3 23.27 -13.97 -2.21
C ALA A 3 22.36 -13.42 -1.10
N SER A 4 22.92 -12.64 -0.17
CA SER A 4 22.20 -11.94 0.90
C SER A 4 21.24 -10.86 0.40
N LEU A 5 21.46 -10.30 -0.80
CA LEU A 5 20.59 -9.28 -1.40
C LEU A 5 19.47 -9.88 -2.27
N LEU A 6 19.67 -11.10 -2.78
CA LEU A 6 18.69 -11.74 -3.68
C LEU A 6 17.39 -12.10 -2.96
N LEU A 7 17.48 -12.54 -1.71
CA LEU A 7 16.32 -12.93 -0.92
C LEU A 7 15.40 -11.73 -0.60
N PRO A 8 15.89 -10.60 -0.04
CA PRO A 8 15.07 -9.40 0.17
C PRO A 8 14.48 -8.84 -1.13
N LEU A 9 15.26 -8.83 -2.23
CA LEU A 9 14.76 -8.39 -3.54
C LEU A 9 13.64 -9.29 -4.05
N GLY A 10 13.80 -10.62 -3.92
CA GLY A 10 12.77 -11.58 -4.31
C GLY A 10 11.46 -11.38 -3.54
N PHE A 11 11.54 -11.22 -2.22
CA PHE A 11 10.36 -10.93 -1.39
C PHE A 11 9.75 -9.56 -1.72
N GLY A 12 10.57 -8.55 -1.98
CA GLY A 12 10.09 -7.22 -2.38
C GLY A 12 9.32 -7.26 -3.69
N LEU A 13 9.83 -7.95 -4.70
CA LEU A 13 9.16 -8.13 -5.99
C LEU A 13 7.85 -8.93 -5.84
N LEU A 14 7.88 -10.03 -5.08
CA LEU A 14 6.68 -10.83 -4.82
C LEU A 14 5.61 -10.01 -4.10
N SER A 15 6.00 -9.23 -3.10
CA SER A 15 5.10 -8.30 -2.40
C SER A 15 4.49 -7.28 -3.35
N ALA A 16 5.30 -6.65 -4.20
CA ALA A 16 4.83 -5.66 -5.18
C ALA A 16 3.82 -6.26 -6.17
N LEU A 17 4.09 -7.47 -6.68
CA LEU A 17 3.17 -8.20 -7.57
C LEU A 17 1.86 -8.55 -6.86
N THR A 18 1.94 -9.02 -5.64
CA THR A 18 0.75 -9.41 -4.85
C THR A 18 -0.12 -8.20 -4.52
N TRP A 19 0.48 -7.10 -4.08
CA TRP A 19 -0.22 -5.84 -3.83
C TRP A 19 -0.85 -5.28 -5.12
N GLY A 20 -0.08 -5.22 -6.20
CA GLY A 20 -0.59 -4.73 -7.49
C GLY A 20 -1.76 -5.56 -8.02
N ALA A 21 -1.69 -6.88 -7.92
CA ALA A 21 -2.78 -7.77 -8.29
C ALA A 21 -4.02 -7.58 -7.41
N GLY A 22 -3.81 -7.41 -6.09
CA GLY A 22 -4.88 -7.12 -5.13
C GLY A 22 -5.58 -5.79 -5.41
N ASP A 23 -4.83 -4.74 -5.66
CA ASP A 23 -5.35 -3.41 -5.99
C ASP A 23 -6.10 -3.40 -7.32
N PHE A 24 -5.56 -4.07 -8.33
CA PHE A 24 -6.24 -4.24 -9.62
C PHE A 24 -7.56 -5.00 -9.46
N GLY A 25 -7.52 -6.13 -8.73
CA GLY A 25 -8.71 -6.94 -8.44
C GLY A 25 -9.76 -6.17 -7.64
N GLY A 26 -9.34 -5.43 -6.61
CA GLY A 26 -10.20 -4.57 -5.80
C GLY A 26 -10.82 -3.43 -6.60
N GLY A 27 -10.05 -2.79 -7.47
CA GLY A 27 -10.54 -1.77 -8.39
C GLY A 27 -11.57 -2.32 -9.38
N MET A 28 -11.32 -3.49 -9.96
CA MET A 28 -12.25 -4.19 -10.86
C MET A 28 -13.55 -4.60 -10.13
N ALA A 29 -13.44 -5.14 -8.93
CA ALA A 29 -14.59 -5.50 -8.10
C ALA A 29 -15.43 -4.26 -7.74
N SER A 30 -14.78 -3.14 -7.46
CA SER A 30 -15.43 -1.87 -7.10
C SER A 30 -16.16 -1.19 -8.26
N ARG A 31 -15.92 -1.63 -9.51
CA ARG A 31 -16.75 -1.24 -10.67
C ARG A 31 -18.07 -1.97 -10.74
N ARG A 32 -18.17 -3.14 -10.10
CA ARG A 32 -19.36 -4.00 -10.14
C ARG A 32 -20.12 -4.01 -8.82
N ALA A 33 -19.49 -3.58 -7.74
CA ALA A 33 -20.02 -3.51 -6.40
C ALA A 33 -19.63 -2.19 -5.72
N HIS A 34 -20.27 -1.85 -4.61
CA HIS A 34 -19.88 -0.67 -3.86
C HIS A 34 -18.46 -0.85 -3.28
N ALA A 35 -17.57 0.14 -3.48
CA ALA A 35 -16.19 0.09 -2.98
C ALA A 35 -16.12 -0.20 -1.46
N GLN A 36 -17.09 0.29 -0.68
CA GLN A 36 -17.20 -0.01 0.76
C GLN A 36 -17.35 -1.50 1.03
N ALA A 37 -18.19 -2.19 0.26
CA ALA A 37 -18.40 -3.63 0.41
C ALA A 37 -17.12 -4.40 0.04
N VAL A 38 -16.44 -4.01 -1.04
CA VAL A 38 -15.19 -4.63 -1.45
C VAL A 38 -14.11 -4.46 -0.37
N VAL A 39 -13.94 -3.25 0.17
CA VAL A 39 -12.97 -2.98 1.25
C VAL A 39 -13.33 -3.77 2.51
N LEU A 40 -14.62 -3.80 2.89
CA LEU A 40 -15.05 -4.53 4.09
C LEU A 40 -14.76 -6.03 3.98
N TRP A 41 -15.10 -6.64 2.85
CA TRP A 41 -14.83 -8.06 2.62
C TRP A 41 -13.33 -8.36 2.53
N ALA A 42 -12.57 -7.55 1.81
CA ALA A 42 -11.13 -7.73 1.71
C ALA A 42 -10.45 -7.59 3.09
N SER A 43 -10.83 -6.57 3.86
CA SER A 43 -10.29 -6.36 5.22
C SER A 43 -10.72 -7.47 6.18
N GLY A 44 -11.96 -7.95 6.09
CA GLY A 44 -12.47 -9.05 6.91
C GLY A 44 -11.75 -10.37 6.65
N ILE A 45 -11.56 -10.72 5.38
CA ILE A 45 -10.80 -11.91 4.98
C ILE A 45 -9.33 -11.78 5.41
N GLY A 46 -8.74 -10.61 5.19
CA GLY A 46 -7.38 -10.31 5.64
C GLY A 46 -7.22 -10.46 7.15
N LEU A 47 -8.15 -9.92 7.94
CA LEU A 47 -8.15 -10.05 9.40
C LEU A 47 -8.19 -11.52 9.83
N LEU A 48 -9.11 -12.32 9.26
CA LEU A 48 -9.20 -13.75 9.56
C LEU A 48 -7.90 -14.48 9.23
N LEU A 49 -7.30 -14.19 8.08
CA LEU A 49 -6.05 -14.79 7.65
C LEU A 49 -4.91 -14.44 8.62
N PHE A 50 -4.78 -13.16 9.00
CA PHE A 50 -3.75 -12.73 9.95
C PHE A 50 -3.96 -13.31 11.35
N LEU A 51 -5.20 -13.44 11.82
CA LEU A 51 -5.49 -14.12 13.09
C LEU A 51 -5.09 -15.59 13.07
N LEU A 52 -5.34 -16.29 11.96
CA LEU A 52 -4.89 -17.69 11.80
C LEU A 52 -3.37 -17.78 11.77
N LEU A 53 -2.69 -16.90 11.03
CA LEU A 53 -1.23 -16.86 10.98
C LEU A 53 -0.63 -16.55 12.36
N ALA A 54 -1.20 -15.61 13.11
CA ALA A 54 -0.75 -15.29 14.45
C ALA A 54 -0.80 -16.52 15.40
N GLN A 55 -1.81 -17.39 15.25
CA GLN A 55 -1.87 -18.64 16.02
C GLN A 55 -0.74 -19.59 15.63
N VAL A 56 -0.39 -19.66 14.34
CA VAL A 56 0.70 -20.55 13.84
C VAL A 56 2.07 -20.05 14.32
N PHE A 57 2.29 -18.75 14.30
CA PHE A 57 3.57 -18.14 14.73
C PHE A 57 3.67 -17.92 16.24
N GLY A 58 2.58 -18.14 17.00
CA GLY A 58 2.56 -18.04 18.45
C GLY A 58 2.72 -16.61 18.99
N GLU A 59 2.49 -15.59 18.15
CA GLU A 59 2.54 -14.19 18.53
C GLU A 59 1.19 -13.72 19.08
N ALA A 60 1.17 -13.29 20.33
CA ALA A 60 -0.01 -12.68 20.94
C ALA A 60 0.12 -11.16 20.94
N PRO A 61 -0.90 -10.40 20.44
CA PRO A 61 -0.88 -8.95 20.49
C PRO A 61 -0.91 -8.47 21.95
N GLN A 62 -0.09 -7.47 22.24
CA GLN A 62 -0.08 -6.83 23.55
C GLN A 62 -1.16 -5.74 23.60
N GLY A 63 -1.74 -5.50 24.79
CA GLY A 63 -2.81 -4.49 24.93
C GLY A 63 -2.42 -3.07 24.50
N ARG A 64 -1.13 -2.72 24.56
CA ARG A 64 -0.58 -1.46 24.08
C ARG A 64 -0.55 -1.34 22.54
N ASP A 65 -0.61 -2.45 21.82
CA ASP A 65 -0.56 -2.47 20.35
C ASP A 65 -1.93 -2.15 19.75
N LEU A 66 -3.00 -2.39 20.50
CA LEU A 66 -4.38 -2.23 20.05
C LEU A 66 -4.72 -0.80 19.59
N PRO A 67 -4.37 0.29 20.29
CA PRO A 67 -4.64 1.64 19.83
C PRO A 67 -3.94 1.96 18.50
N TYR A 68 -2.69 1.53 18.34
CA TYR A 68 -1.94 1.72 17.09
C TYR A 68 -2.52 0.90 15.95
N ALA A 69 -2.91 -0.35 16.21
CA ALA A 69 -3.55 -1.20 15.23
C ALA A 69 -4.91 -0.63 14.78
N LEU A 70 -5.71 -0.09 15.71
CA LEU A 70 -6.99 0.55 15.38
C LEU A 70 -6.80 1.81 14.55
N LEU A 71 -5.88 2.70 14.94
CA LEU A 71 -5.59 3.92 14.19
C LEU A 71 -5.02 3.60 12.80
N GLY A 72 -4.05 2.68 12.72
CA GLY A 72 -3.47 2.24 11.46
C GLY A 72 -4.50 1.56 10.56
N GLY A 73 -5.30 0.65 11.12
CA GLY A 73 -6.37 -0.04 10.40
C GLY A 73 -7.46 0.90 9.89
N ALA A 74 -7.91 1.84 10.72
CA ALA A 74 -8.93 2.81 10.33
C ALA A 74 -8.42 3.75 9.22
N SER A 75 -7.22 4.32 9.37
CA SER A 75 -6.63 5.19 8.35
C SER A 75 -6.33 4.43 7.06
N GLY A 76 -5.85 3.19 7.15
CA GLY A 76 -5.63 2.32 6.00
C GLY A 76 -6.93 1.97 5.26
N ALA A 77 -8.00 1.65 5.99
CA ALA A 77 -9.31 1.36 5.40
C ALA A 77 -9.90 2.58 4.68
N LEU A 78 -9.77 3.78 5.26
CA LEU A 78 -10.20 5.03 4.61
C LEU A 78 -9.39 5.32 3.34
N GLY A 79 -8.07 5.14 3.40
CA GLY A 79 -7.19 5.29 2.24
C GLY A 79 -7.54 4.31 1.13
N LEU A 80 -7.73 3.04 1.46
CA LEU A 80 -8.10 2.00 0.51
C LEU A 80 -9.49 2.25 -0.10
N LEU A 81 -10.44 2.74 0.70
CA LEU A 81 -11.77 3.11 0.21
C LEU A 81 -11.70 4.26 -0.78
N ALA A 82 -10.93 5.30 -0.49
CA ALA A 82 -10.73 6.42 -1.42
C ALA A 82 -10.06 5.95 -2.72
N PHE A 83 -9.03 5.12 -2.59
CA PHE A 83 -8.30 4.55 -3.72
C PHE A 83 -9.19 3.68 -4.61
N TYR A 84 -9.96 2.75 -4.04
CA TYR A 84 -10.86 1.88 -4.81
C TYR A 84 -12.02 2.65 -5.46
N ARG A 85 -12.48 3.73 -4.83
CA ARG A 85 -13.46 4.63 -5.47
C ARG A 85 -12.87 5.31 -6.70
N ALA A 86 -11.65 5.82 -6.62
CA ALA A 86 -10.97 6.43 -7.76
C ALA A 86 -10.73 5.40 -8.89
N LEU A 87 -10.28 4.18 -8.55
CA LEU A 87 -10.13 3.11 -9.54
C LEU A 87 -11.46 2.72 -10.21
N ALA A 88 -12.56 2.71 -9.45
CA ALA A 88 -13.89 2.40 -9.96
C ALA A 88 -14.40 3.46 -10.95
N GLN A 89 -14.01 4.72 -10.78
CA GLN A 89 -14.35 5.84 -11.67
C GLN A 89 -13.57 5.83 -13.00
N GLY A 90 -12.67 4.89 -13.18
CA GLY A 90 -11.89 4.75 -14.41
C GLY A 90 -10.52 5.40 -14.38
N GLU A 91 -10.14 6.04 -13.28
CA GLU A 91 -8.87 6.75 -13.12
C GLU A 91 -7.70 5.83 -12.75
N MET A 92 -7.71 4.56 -13.22
CA MET A 92 -6.67 3.57 -12.86
C MET A 92 -5.27 4.02 -13.30
N GLY A 93 -5.17 4.67 -14.46
CA GLY A 93 -3.88 5.12 -15.00
C GLY A 93 -3.19 6.19 -14.16
N LEU A 94 -3.94 7.00 -13.44
CA LEU A 94 -3.42 8.09 -12.60
C LEU A 94 -3.41 7.72 -11.11
N SER A 95 -4.49 7.11 -10.62
CA SER A 95 -4.67 6.83 -9.19
C SER A 95 -3.63 5.86 -8.63
N ALA A 96 -3.26 4.81 -9.39
CA ALA A 96 -2.31 3.82 -8.92
C ALA A 96 -0.87 4.39 -8.79
N PRO A 97 -0.30 5.10 -9.79
CA PRO A 97 1.00 5.75 -9.64
C PRO A 97 1.02 6.82 -8.54
N VAL A 98 -0.04 7.64 -8.42
CA VAL A 98 -0.14 8.65 -7.35
C VAL A 98 -0.15 8.02 -5.98
N ALA A 99 -0.99 6.99 -5.77
CA ALA A 99 -1.04 6.26 -4.50
C ALA A 99 0.30 5.61 -4.16
N GLY A 100 1.00 5.02 -5.14
CA GLY A 100 2.33 4.44 -4.94
C GLY A 100 3.37 5.47 -4.51
N VAL A 101 3.41 6.63 -5.17
CA VAL A 101 4.36 7.70 -4.82
C VAL A 101 4.06 8.31 -3.45
N VAL A 102 2.79 8.60 -3.16
CA VAL A 102 2.39 9.15 -1.85
C VAL A 102 2.64 8.13 -0.74
N GLY A 103 2.30 6.86 -0.98
CA GLY A 103 2.53 5.76 -0.04
C GLY A 103 4.01 5.54 0.28
N ALA A 104 4.90 5.73 -0.70
CA ALA A 104 6.34 5.64 -0.49
C ALA A 104 6.93 6.92 0.13
N ALA A 105 6.45 8.09 -0.28
CA ALA A 105 7.00 9.38 0.16
C ALA A 105 6.72 9.68 1.64
N LEU A 106 5.55 9.29 2.14
CA LEU A 106 5.14 9.59 3.52
C LEU A 106 6.03 8.92 4.57
N PRO A 107 6.28 7.58 4.51
CA PRO A 107 7.19 6.92 5.44
C PRO A 107 8.62 7.46 5.35
N VAL A 108 9.11 7.75 4.14
CA VAL A 108 10.45 8.30 3.95
C VAL A 108 10.57 9.72 4.51
N ALA A 109 9.56 10.56 4.33
CA ALA A 109 9.53 11.90 4.92
C ALA A 109 9.50 11.85 6.45
N LEU A 110 8.68 10.97 7.03
CA LEU A 110 8.63 10.75 8.48
C LEU A 110 9.95 10.19 9.01
N GLY A 111 10.55 9.21 8.34
CA GLY A 111 11.87 8.68 8.68
C GLY A 111 12.95 9.78 8.64
N ALA A 112 12.94 10.63 7.61
CA ALA A 112 13.88 11.74 7.50
C ALA A 112 13.74 12.77 8.64
N LEU A 113 12.50 13.00 9.13
CA LEU A 113 12.23 13.90 10.24
C LEU A 113 12.65 13.30 11.61
N LEU A 114 12.49 11.99 11.79
CA LEU A 114 12.72 11.32 13.06
C LEU A 114 14.16 10.79 13.19
N GLU A 115 14.73 10.29 12.10
CA GLU A 115 16.03 9.60 12.07
C GLU A 115 17.11 10.40 11.34
N GLY A 116 16.74 11.50 10.67
CA GLY A 116 17.64 12.34 9.88
C GLY A 116 17.62 12.01 8.38
N TRP A 117 18.54 12.62 7.65
CA TRP A 117 18.59 12.54 6.18
C TRP A 117 18.74 11.10 5.67
N PRO A 118 17.81 10.60 4.82
CA PRO A 118 17.78 9.20 4.39
C PRO A 118 18.89 8.81 3.41
N GLY A 119 19.74 9.76 3.04
CA GLY A 119 20.79 9.56 2.06
C GLY A 119 20.39 9.86 0.61
N LEU A 120 21.37 9.83 -0.29
CA LEU A 120 21.21 10.24 -1.68
C LEU A 120 20.30 9.28 -2.47
N PHE A 121 20.44 7.97 -2.29
CA PHE A 121 19.67 6.97 -3.05
C PHE A 121 18.17 7.02 -2.81
N PRO A 122 17.67 7.06 -1.57
CA PRO A 122 16.24 7.27 -1.30
C PRO A 122 15.72 8.60 -1.84
N ALA A 123 16.50 9.68 -1.73
CA ALA A 123 16.13 10.99 -2.27
C ALA A 123 15.99 10.98 -3.80
N LEU A 124 16.89 10.31 -4.52
CA LEU A 124 16.80 10.10 -5.96
C LEU A 124 15.58 9.27 -6.34
N GLY A 125 15.30 8.20 -5.59
CA GLY A 125 14.09 7.37 -5.80
C GLY A 125 12.81 8.18 -5.68
N MET A 126 12.69 9.04 -4.67
CA MET A 126 11.54 9.94 -4.52
C MET A 126 11.44 10.95 -5.67
N GLY A 127 12.56 11.50 -6.12
CA GLY A 127 12.61 12.42 -7.27
C GLY A 127 12.12 11.74 -8.54
N LEU A 128 12.59 10.54 -8.84
CA LEU A 128 12.16 9.75 -9.98
C LEU A 128 10.66 9.37 -9.91
N GLY A 129 10.18 9.01 -8.72
CA GLY A 129 8.77 8.74 -8.49
C GLY A 129 7.87 9.95 -8.79
N ARG A 130 8.26 11.15 -8.36
CA ARG A 130 7.55 12.40 -8.70
C ARG A 130 7.55 12.66 -10.21
N LEU A 131 8.67 12.48 -10.87
CA LEU A 131 8.76 12.63 -12.33
C LEU A 131 7.86 11.63 -13.06
N ALA A 132 7.82 10.37 -12.59
CA ALA A 132 6.95 9.35 -13.18
C ALA A 132 5.48 9.73 -13.10
N VAL A 133 4.99 10.27 -11.96
CA VAL A 133 3.62 10.75 -11.82
C VAL A 133 3.33 11.94 -12.73
N CYS A 134 4.30 12.87 -12.88
CA CYS A 134 4.12 14.02 -13.77
C CYS A 134 4.03 13.61 -15.26
N LEU A 135 4.64 12.48 -15.63
CA LEU A 135 4.65 11.95 -17.00
C LEU A 135 3.43 11.06 -17.31
N VAL A 136 2.63 10.69 -16.32
CA VAL A 136 1.38 9.94 -16.57
C VAL A 136 0.39 10.85 -17.29
N PRO A 137 -0.11 10.45 -18.48
CA PRO A 137 -1.11 11.22 -19.21
C PRO A 137 -2.37 11.42 -18.34
N ARG A 138 -2.79 12.66 -18.20
CA ARG A 138 -4.08 12.96 -17.60
C ARG A 138 -5.17 12.53 -18.56
N PRO A 139 -6.24 11.86 -18.11
CA PRO A 139 -7.38 11.62 -18.98
C PRO A 139 -7.89 12.98 -19.47
N GLU A 140 -7.89 13.16 -20.77
CA GLU A 140 -8.58 14.30 -21.39
C GLU A 140 -10.07 14.13 -21.09
N GLY A 141 -10.64 15.10 -20.36
CA GLY A 141 -12.04 15.11 -19.94
C GLY A 141 -13.01 15.26 -21.11
#